data_a63cc5df734cb503db95d8c45c54792f
#
_entry.id   a63cc5df734cb503db95d8c45c54792f
#
_cell.length_a   1.000
_cell.length_b   1.000
_cell.length_c   1.000
_cell.angle_alpha   90.00
_cell.angle_beta   90.00
_cell.angle_gamma   90.00
#
_symmetry.space_group_name_H-M   'P 1'
#
loop_
_entity.id
_entity.type
_entity.pdbx_description
1 polymer ?
#
loop_
_entity_poly.entity_id
_entity_poly.type
_entity_poly.pdbx_seq_one_letter_code
_entity_poly.pdbx_strand_id
1 'polypeptide(L)'
;LKKSEKRINENKYLNLVKEQAEWIRSQQDQFNYSLNYNKFIEDRDDRIDYSKKFDVLDEFESNLTFDWVTNDKILIENDDELKEKRNRWKENLLNDLYLPEVVNVLSDIFLWSCSIAVVAN
;
A
#
# COMPACT_ATOMS: atom_id res chain seq x y z
N LEU A 1 13.48 -7.91 -11.76
CA LEU A 1 12.72 -8.76 -10.83
C LEU A 1 13.47 -8.98 -9.50
N LYS A 2 14.72 -9.48 -9.48
CA LYS A 2 15.47 -9.73 -8.22
C LYS A 2 15.63 -8.51 -7.30
N LYS A 3 15.76 -7.30 -7.87
CA LYS A 3 15.85 -6.07 -7.07
C LYS A 3 14.52 -5.75 -6.38
N SER A 4 13.40 -5.87 -7.11
CA SER A 4 12.06 -5.66 -6.57
C SER A 4 11.71 -6.68 -5.49
N GLU A 5 11.99 -7.97 -5.74
CA GLU A 5 11.80 -9.03 -4.74
C GLU A 5 12.55 -8.74 -3.43
N LYS A 6 13.79 -8.24 -3.53
CA LYS A 6 14.57 -7.85 -2.36
C LYS A 6 13.90 -6.70 -1.62
N ARG A 7 13.51 -5.62 -2.31
CA ARG A 7 12.84 -4.47 -1.69
C ARG A 7 11.51 -4.85 -1.01
N ILE A 8 10.70 -5.70 -1.68
CA ILE A 8 9.44 -6.20 -1.12
C ILE A 8 9.70 -6.99 0.17
N ASN A 9 10.69 -7.90 0.16
CA ASN A 9 11.02 -8.71 1.34
C ASN A 9 11.59 -7.89 2.50
N GLU A 10 12.26 -6.76 2.22
CA GLU A 10 12.79 -5.84 3.23
C GLU A 10 11.76 -4.80 3.69
N ASN A 11 10.65 -4.65 2.99
CA ASN A 11 9.64 -3.64 3.29
C ASN A 11 8.73 -4.11 4.44
N LYS A 12 8.80 -3.40 5.57
CA LYS A 12 8.02 -3.70 6.78
C LYS A 12 6.50 -3.70 6.53
N TYR A 13 6.00 -2.72 5.79
CA TYR A 13 4.56 -2.57 5.54
C TYR A 13 4.02 -3.67 4.63
N LEU A 14 4.74 -4.00 3.54
CA LEU A 14 4.33 -5.09 2.64
C LEU A 14 4.36 -6.45 3.34
N ASN A 15 5.33 -6.69 4.22
CA ASN A 15 5.35 -7.89 5.05
C ASN A 15 4.19 -7.92 6.06
N LEU A 16 3.82 -6.78 6.62
CA LEU A 16 2.68 -6.67 7.53
C LEU A 16 1.34 -6.93 6.80
N VAL A 17 1.18 -6.44 5.57
CA VAL A 17 0.02 -6.76 4.72
C VAL A 17 -0.08 -8.26 4.45
N LYS A 18 1.05 -8.91 4.15
CA LYS A 18 1.09 -10.36 3.95
C LYS A 18 0.66 -11.11 5.21
N GLU A 19 1.19 -10.73 6.36
CA GLU A 19 0.83 -11.31 7.65
C GLU A 19 -0.67 -11.10 7.96
N GLN A 20 -1.20 -9.92 7.70
CA GLN A 20 -2.64 -9.62 7.85
C GLN A 20 -3.50 -10.53 6.96
N ALA A 21 -3.11 -10.71 5.69
CA ALA A 21 -3.82 -11.58 4.76
C ALA A 21 -3.81 -13.06 5.22
N GLU A 22 -2.67 -13.55 5.72
CA GLU A 22 -2.55 -14.90 6.28
C GLU A 22 -3.41 -15.06 7.56
N TRP A 23 -3.42 -14.05 8.42
CA TRP A 23 -4.25 -14.05 9.61
C TRP A 23 -5.75 -14.04 9.28
N ILE A 24 -6.21 -13.18 8.37
CA ILE A 24 -7.61 -13.14 7.90
C ILE A 24 -8.02 -14.51 7.35
N ARG A 25 -7.16 -15.13 6.53
CA ARG A 25 -7.43 -16.47 5.99
C ARG A 25 -7.58 -17.50 7.11
N SER A 26 -6.70 -17.48 8.12
CA SER A 26 -6.78 -18.40 9.27
C SER A 26 -8.08 -18.23 10.05
N GLN A 27 -8.61 -16.98 10.15
CA GLN A 27 -9.89 -16.71 10.80
C GLN A 27 -11.07 -17.22 9.96
N GLN A 28 -11.00 -17.10 8.63
CA GLN A 28 -12.04 -17.62 7.73
C GLN A 28 -12.14 -19.15 7.74
N ASP A 29 -11.01 -19.82 7.93
CA ASP A 29 -10.92 -21.29 8.00
C ASP A 29 -11.34 -21.84 9.38
N GLN A 30 -11.61 -20.97 10.35
CA GLN A 30 -12.03 -21.36 11.69
C GLN A 30 -13.55 -21.55 11.75
N PHE A 31 -14.02 -22.78 11.67
CA PHE A 31 -15.46 -23.12 11.71
C PHE A 31 -15.97 -23.52 13.10
N ASN A 32 -15.10 -23.73 14.09
CA ASN A 32 -15.47 -24.18 15.42
C ASN A 32 -15.37 -23.05 16.43
N TYR A 33 -16.49 -22.65 16.99
CA TYR A 33 -16.56 -21.66 18.06
C TYR A 33 -17.06 -22.30 19.35
N SER A 34 -16.50 -21.85 20.48
CA SER A 34 -16.98 -22.29 21.78
C SER A 34 -18.38 -21.72 22.06
N LEU A 35 -19.31 -22.57 22.53
CA LEU A 35 -20.59 -22.11 23.02
C LEU A 35 -20.53 -21.58 24.48
N ASN A 36 -19.35 -21.70 25.13
CA ASN A 36 -19.14 -21.08 26.42
C ASN A 36 -18.95 -19.57 26.27
N TYR A 37 -19.80 -18.79 26.92
CA TYR A 37 -19.82 -17.34 26.82
C TYR A 37 -18.46 -16.69 27.17
N ASN A 38 -17.88 -17.11 28.29
CA ASN A 38 -16.60 -16.51 28.75
C ASN A 38 -15.47 -16.78 27.77
N LYS A 39 -15.39 -18.02 27.27
CA LYS A 39 -14.39 -18.38 26.26
C LYS A 39 -14.61 -17.65 24.93
N PHE A 40 -15.86 -17.48 24.52
CA PHE A 40 -16.18 -16.70 23.31
C PHE A 40 -15.72 -15.22 23.44
N ILE A 41 -15.94 -14.60 24.62
CA ILE A 41 -15.48 -13.23 24.87
C ILE A 41 -13.96 -13.14 24.84
N GLU A 42 -13.26 -14.06 25.50
CA GLU A 42 -11.79 -14.15 25.51
C GLU A 42 -11.25 -14.29 24.08
N ASP A 43 -11.73 -15.26 23.31
CA ASP A 43 -11.32 -15.47 21.91
C ASP A 43 -11.60 -14.25 21.01
N ARG A 44 -12.68 -13.50 21.27
CA ARG A 44 -13.02 -12.27 20.57
C ARG A 44 -12.02 -11.15 20.90
N ASP A 45 -11.75 -10.96 22.19
CA ASP A 45 -10.89 -9.89 22.68
C ASP A 45 -9.45 -10.12 22.21
N ASP A 46 -8.96 -11.35 22.22
CA ASP A 46 -7.67 -11.73 21.65
C ASP A 46 -7.57 -11.40 20.16
N ARG A 47 -8.64 -11.65 19.38
CA ARG A 47 -8.68 -11.28 17.95
C ARG A 47 -8.64 -9.78 17.75
N ILE A 48 -9.38 -9.02 18.56
CA ILE A 48 -9.38 -7.55 18.52
C ILE A 48 -7.98 -7.02 18.86
N ASP A 49 -7.35 -7.54 19.90
CA ASP A 49 -6.02 -7.09 20.31
C ASP A 49 -4.96 -7.42 19.24
N TYR A 50 -5.06 -8.60 18.63
CA TYR A 50 -4.15 -8.95 17.53
C TYR A 50 -4.37 -8.05 16.30
N SER A 51 -5.62 -7.67 15.98
CA SER A 51 -5.92 -6.82 14.82
C SER A 51 -5.31 -5.42 14.95
N LYS A 52 -5.16 -4.89 16.15
CA LYS A 52 -4.55 -3.56 16.40
C LYS A 52 -3.12 -3.43 15.85
N LYS A 53 -2.42 -4.55 15.70
CA LYS A 53 -1.10 -4.57 15.07
C LYS A 53 -1.13 -4.03 13.63
N PHE A 54 -2.25 -4.17 12.94
CA PHE A 54 -2.40 -3.78 11.55
C PHE A 54 -2.89 -2.33 11.37
N ASP A 55 -3.30 -1.65 12.44
CA ASP A 55 -3.76 -0.25 12.40
C ASP A 55 -2.68 0.70 11.84
N VAL A 56 -1.40 0.33 11.99
CA VAL A 56 -0.26 1.04 11.41
C VAL A 56 -0.30 1.11 9.87
N LEU A 57 -1.03 0.19 9.21
CA LEU A 57 -1.20 0.21 7.76
C LEU A 57 -2.10 1.36 7.30
N ASP A 58 -3.08 1.74 8.11
CA ASP A 58 -4.00 2.84 7.83
C ASP A 58 -3.33 4.22 8.02
N GLU A 59 -2.24 4.27 8.80
CA GLU A 59 -1.45 5.48 9.03
C GLU A 59 -0.28 5.63 8.03
N PHE A 60 -0.19 4.73 7.04
CA PHE A 60 0.90 4.78 6.07
C PHE A 60 0.76 5.99 5.15
N GLU A 61 1.85 6.75 5.04
CA GLU A 61 2.00 7.83 4.05
C GLU A 61 3.32 7.64 3.30
N SER A 62 3.26 7.65 1.98
CA SER A 62 4.43 7.50 1.13
C SER A 62 5.24 8.79 1.05
N ASN A 63 6.56 8.67 0.86
CA ASN A 63 7.45 9.81 0.62
C ASN A 63 7.39 10.32 -0.83
N LEU A 64 6.42 9.87 -1.62
CA LEU A 64 6.27 10.30 -3.00
C LEU A 64 5.71 11.72 -3.08
N THR A 65 6.20 12.48 -4.05
CA THR A 65 5.66 13.80 -4.37
C THR A 65 4.95 13.73 -5.71
N PHE A 66 3.74 14.28 -5.76
CA PHE A 66 2.93 14.35 -6.97
C PHE A 66 2.83 15.78 -7.45
N ASP A 67 3.07 15.99 -8.73
CA ASP A 67 2.79 17.25 -9.42
C ASP A 67 1.88 17.01 -10.62
N TRP A 68 1.04 18.01 -10.91
CA TRP A 68 0.13 17.95 -12.05
C TRP A 68 0.86 18.33 -13.34
N VAL A 69 0.51 17.66 -14.42
CA VAL A 69 0.93 18.09 -15.76
C VAL A 69 0.39 19.50 -16.04
N THR A 70 1.16 20.32 -16.76
CA THR A 70 0.88 21.73 -16.97
C THR A 70 -0.54 22.00 -17.48
N ASN A 71 -1.05 21.18 -18.41
CA ASN A 71 -2.40 21.33 -18.94
C ASN A 71 -3.49 21.07 -17.90
N ASP A 72 -3.25 20.09 -17.01
CA ASP A 72 -4.17 19.74 -15.93
C ASP A 72 -4.20 20.82 -14.84
N LYS A 73 -3.05 21.47 -14.55
CA LYS A 73 -2.99 22.58 -13.60
C LYS A 73 -3.96 23.69 -13.95
N ILE A 74 -3.99 24.09 -15.23
CA ILE A 74 -4.88 25.16 -15.73
C ILE A 74 -6.36 24.80 -15.54
N LEU A 75 -6.73 23.54 -15.78
CA LEU A 75 -8.10 23.06 -15.61
C LEU A 75 -8.50 23.01 -14.14
N ILE A 76 -7.60 22.55 -13.27
CA ILE A 76 -7.82 22.41 -11.82
C ILE A 76 -7.92 23.79 -11.15
N GLU A 77 -7.13 24.78 -11.59
CA GLU A 77 -7.16 26.13 -11.03
C GLU A 77 -8.46 26.90 -11.33
N ASN A 78 -9.15 26.54 -12.41
CA ASN A 78 -10.39 27.20 -12.84
C ASN A 78 -11.67 26.52 -12.34
N ASP A 79 -11.57 25.40 -11.61
CA ASP A 79 -12.71 24.62 -11.15
C ASP A 79 -12.45 24.09 -9.72
N ASP A 80 -13.09 24.70 -8.73
CA ASP A 80 -12.91 24.37 -7.33
C ASP A 80 -13.39 22.94 -6.98
N GLU A 81 -14.45 22.45 -7.63
CA GLU A 81 -14.95 21.09 -7.42
C GLU A 81 -13.94 20.06 -7.97
N LEU A 82 -13.41 20.33 -9.16
CA LEU A 82 -12.37 19.49 -9.76
C LEU A 82 -11.11 19.47 -8.91
N LYS A 83 -10.72 20.63 -8.36
CA LYS A 83 -9.56 20.77 -7.47
C LYS A 83 -9.71 19.92 -6.20
N GLU A 84 -10.86 19.97 -5.53
CA GLU A 84 -11.13 19.18 -4.34
C GLU A 84 -11.10 17.66 -4.65
N LYS A 85 -11.73 17.26 -5.74
CA LYS A 85 -11.73 15.86 -6.20
C LYS A 85 -10.32 15.36 -6.50
N ARG A 86 -9.50 16.17 -7.16
CA ARG A 86 -8.11 15.85 -7.50
C ARG A 86 -7.20 15.79 -6.24
N ASN A 87 -7.42 16.66 -5.27
CA ASN A 87 -6.68 16.63 -4.01
C ASN A 87 -6.98 15.34 -3.23
N ARG A 88 -8.24 14.95 -3.11
CA ARG A 88 -8.62 13.67 -2.48
C ARG A 88 -7.99 12.46 -3.19
N TRP A 89 -7.96 12.50 -4.53
CA TRP A 89 -7.30 11.46 -5.31
C TRP A 89 -5.79 11.41 -5.04
N LYS A 90 -5.13 12.56 -4.94
CA LYS A 90 -3.71 12.67 -4.58
C LYS A 90 -3.42 12.10 -3.19
N GLU A 91 -4.25 12.42 -2.20
CA GLU A 91 -4.14 11.87 -0.84
C GLU A 91 -4.27 10.34 -0.84
N ASN A 92 -5.24 9.80 -1.58
CA ASN A 92 -5.39 8.34 -1.72
C ASN A 92 -4.15 7.68 -2.35
N LEU A 93 -3.50 8.33 -3.33
CA LEU A 93 -2.26 7.83 -3.90
C LEU A 93 -1.08 7.86 -2.91
N LEU A 94 -1.01 8.89 -2.05
CA LEU A 94 0.03 8.99 -1.03
C LEU A 94 -0.08 7.87 0.01
N ASN A 95 -1.31 7.42 0.29
CA ASN A 95 -1.59 6.34 1.23
C ASN A 95 -1.51 4.94 0.60
N ASP A 96 -1.22 4.83 -0.70
CA ASP A 96 -1.10 3.55 -1.39
C ASP A 96 0.26 2.90 -1.08
N LEU A 97 0.22 1.77 -0.36
CA LEU A 97 1.39 1.00 0.06
C LEU A 97 2.21 0.41 -1.11
N TYR A 98 1.55 0.15 -2.24
CA TYR A 98 2.18 -0.50 -3.39
C TYR A 98 2.81 0.51 -4.36
N LEU A 99 2.30 1.73 -4.39
CA LEU A 99 2.72 2.74 -5.35
C LEU A 99 4.22 3.07 -5.31
N PRO A 100 4.87 3.18 -4.13
CA PRO A 100 6.33 3.40 -4.07
C PRO A 100 7.12 2.29 -4.77
N GLU A 101 6.71 1.02 -4.63
CA GLU A 101 7.41 -0.07 -5.32
C GLU A 101 7.12 -0.07 -6.83
N VAL A 102 5.92 0.29 -7.27
CA VAL A 102 5.62 0.46 -8.70
C VAL A 102 6.52 1.52 -9.32
N VAL A 103 6.70 2.66 -8.65
CA VAL A 103 7.62 3.73 -9.10
C VAL A 103 9.07 3.25 -9.16
N ASN A 104 9.51 2.47 -8.18
CA ASN A 104 10.85 1.87 -8.17
C ASN A 104 11.06 0.89 -9.33
N VAL A 105 10.06 0.06 -9.63
CA VAL A 105 10.11 -0.88 -10.76
C VAL A 105 10.19 -0.13 -12.07
N LEU A 106 9.37 0.91 -12.27
CA LEU A 106 9.42 1.75 -13.46
C LEU A 106 10.79 2.43 -13.63
N SER A 107 11.36 2.93 -12.54
CA SER A 107 12.71 3.52 -12.53
C SER A 107 13.78 2.49 -12.91
N ASP A 108 13.71 1.29 -12.37
CA ASP A 108 14.64 0.19 -12.73
C ASP A 108 14.54 -0.17 -14.22
N ILE A 109 13.34 -0.20 -14.81
CA ILE A 109 13.12 -0.48 -16.24
C ILE A 109 13.71 0.66 -17.10
N PHE A 110 13.45 1.90 -16.71
CA PHE A 110 13.96 3.07 -17.43
C PHE A 110 15.49 3.12 -17.43
N LEU A 111 16.13 2.92 -16.28
CA LEU A 111 17.59 2.89 -16.16
C LEU A 111 18.20 1.73 -16.96
N TRP A 112 17.54 0.58 -17.00
CA TRP A 112 18.00 -0.56 -17.79
C TRP A 112 17.93 -0.27 -19.30
N SER A 113 16.84 0.34 -19.77
CA SER A 113 16.71 0.72 -21.19
C SER A 113 17.73 1.78 -21.62
N CYS A 114 18.02 2.77 -20.76
CA CYS A 114 19.07 3.75 -21.00
C CYS A 114 20.48 3.12 -21.07
N SER A 115 20.75 2.13 -20.22
CA SER A 115 22.05 1.43 -20.21
C SER A 115 22.29 0.62 -21.49
N ILE A 116 21.24 0.04 -22.08
CA ILE A 116 21.33 -0.69 -23.36
C ILE A 116 21.62 0.28 -24.52
N ALA A 117 21.01 1.46 -24.52
CA ALA A 117 21.21 2.45 -25.58
C ALA A 117 22.66 2.98 -25.63
N VAL A 118 23.37 3.02 -24.50
CA VAL A 118 24.76 3.46 -24.41
C VAL A 118 25.75 2.37 -24.89
N VAL A 119 25.39 1.11 -24.82
CA VAL A 119 26.27 -0.02 -25.27
C VAL A 119 26.11 -0.29 -26.77
N ALA A 120 25.08 0.23 -27.42
CA ALA A 120 24.79 0.02 -28.83
C ALA A 120 25.41 1.07 -29.79
N ASN A 121 26.21 2.03 -29.28
CA ASN A 121 27.02 2.99 -30.00
C ASN A 121 28.50 2.73 -29.78
#